data_a7c3b953d7be3d1dcdca68c3170790f2
#
_entry.id   a7c3b953d7be3d1dcdca68c3170790f2
#
_cell.length_a   1.000
_cell.length_b   1.000
_cell.length_c   1.000
_cell.angle_alpha   90.00
_cell.angle_beta   90.00
_cell.angle_gamma   90.00
#
_symmetry.space_group_name_H-M   'P 1'
#
loop_
_entity.id
_entity.type
_entity.pdbx_description
1 polymer ?
#
loop_
_entity_poly.entity_id
_entity_poly.type
_entity_poly.pdbx_seq_one_letter_code
_entity_poly.pdbx_strand_id
1 'polypeptide(L)'
;VAFRRISISLISILIGAQSLAVAALAAEPQVPVFWDAKERLPKPDLSMLPRLRFLTTTDFPPFNFLDGAGRLSGFHVDLARAICAELGIAEKCQIQALPWAELEGALGKGEGEAIIAGIAATPESRSKYAFSRSYLQFPARFIMLKTQALTEPMFDKLRSKRVGVIAGSAHERMLRDYFGDVQIVPFAKPEELYGELKAGKIDAAFGDGMRFAFWLGGSDAAGCCRFAGGPYLAPEYLGSGMAIATRADDPALAAAFDYALQEISVKGTFAEFYLRYFPVSFF
;
A
#
# COMPACT_ATOMS: atom_id res chain seq x y z
N VAL A 1 77.25 -53.54 -5.98
CA VAL A 1 76.86 -52.13 -5.80
C VAL A 1 75.51 -51.98 -6.45
N ALA A 2 74.40 -51.88 -5.64
CA ALA A 2 73.01 -51.79 -6.05
C ALA A 2 72.51 -50.33 -5.91
N PHE A 3 72.11 -49.68 -7.01
CA PHE A 3 71.49 -48.39 -6.99
C PHE A 3 69.96 -48.57 -6.84
N ARG A 4 69.41 -48.11 -5.72
CA ARG A 4 68.05 -48.12 -5.40
C ARG A 4 67.43 -46.80 -5.92
N ARG A 5 66.58 -46.86 -6.95
CA ARG A 5 65.77 -45.69 -7.48
C ARG A 5 64.64 -45.41 -6.54
N ILE A 6 64.61 -44.22 -6.00
CA ILE A 6 63.46 -43.68 -5.23
C ILE A 6 62.53 -42.98 -6.22
N SER A 7 61.30 -43.51 -6.38
CA SER A 7 60.27 -42.88 -7.15
C SER A 7 59.52 -41.90 -6.24
N ILE A 8 59.54 -40.62 -6.57
CA ILE A 8 58.77 -39.56 -5.90
C ILE A 8 57.42 -39.45 -6.61
N SER A 9 56.39 -39.92 -5.96
CA SER A 9 54.98 -39.72 -6.44
C SER A 9 54.54 -38.31 -6.12
N LEU A 10 54.31 -37.49 -7.15
CA LEU A 10 53.64 -36.20 -7.04
C LEU A 10 52.14 -36.42 -6.83
N ILE A 11 51.65 -36.14 -5.63
CA ILE A 11 50.22 -36.07 -5.31
C ILE A 11 49.78 -34.67 -5.70
N SER A 12 49.04 -34.54 -6.79
CA SER A 12 48.38 -33.32 -7.20
C SER A 12 47.09 -33.13 -6.35
N ILE A 13 47.15 -32.20 -5.41
CA ILE A 13 45.96 -31.78 -4.64
C ILE A 13 45.15 -30.84 -5.54
N LEU A 14 44.04 -31.32 -6.08
CA LEU A 14 42.99 -30.50 -6.71
C LEU A 14 42.18 -29.81 -5.58
N ILE A 15 42.47 -28.55 -5.33
CA ILE A 15 41.64 -27.71 -4.48
C ILE A 15 40.42 -27.28 -5.34
N GLY A 16 39.32 -28.00 -5.18
CA GLY A 16 38.02 -27.61 -5.75
C GLY A 16 37.48 -26.35 -5.06
N ALA A 17 37.52 -25.20 -5.74
CA ALA A 17 36.87 -24.01 -5.31
C ALA A 17 35.37 -24.24 -5.38
N GLN A 18 34.70 -24.58 -4.28
CA GLN A 18 33.27 -24.56 -4.13
C GLN A 18 32.83 -23.11 -4.03
N SER A 19 32.30 -22.56 -5.13
CA SER A 19 31.58 -21.28 -5.14
C SER A 19 30.28 -21.43 -4.34
N LEU A 20 30.27 -21.01 -3.10
CA LEU A 20 29.07 -20.81 -2.32
C LEU A 20 28.27 -19.67 -3.00
N ALA A 21 27.33 -20.03 -3.83
CA ALA A 21 26.30 -19.09 -4.28
C ALA A 21 25.47 -18.70 -3.05
N VAL A 22 25.76 -17.55 -2.47
CA VAL A 22 24.88 -16.92 -1.49
C VAL A 22 23.62 -16.53 -2.25
N ALA A 23 22.58 -17.34 -2.12
CA ALA A 23 21.25 -16.94 -2.56
C ALA A 23 20.90 -15.65 -1.81
N ALA A 24 20.85 -14.54 -2.52
CA ALA A 24 20.29 -13.31 -1.98
C ALA A 24 18.85 -13.63 -1.60
N LEU A 25 18.57 -13.76 -0.31
CA LEU A 25 17.21 -13.83 0.21
C LEU A 25 16.55 -12.52 -0.21
N ALA A 26 15.64 -12.59 -1.18
CA ALA A 26 14.78 -11.47 -1.50
C ALA A 26 14.04 -11.11 -0.21
N ALA A 27 14.14 -9.85 0.22
CA ALA A 27 13.38 -9.39 1.38
C ALA A 27 11.90 -9.68 1.13
N GLU A 28 11.25 -10.32 2.08
CA GLU A 28 9.81 -10.57 1.98
C GLU A 28 9.09 -9.23 1.85
N PRO A 29 8.11 -9.13 0.92
CA PRO A 29 7.35 -7.90 0.75
C PRO A 29 6.59 -7.59 2.04
N GLN A 30 6.80 -6.39 2.57
CA GLN A 30 6.07 -5.94 3.75
C GLN A 30 4.63 -5.62 3.36
N VAL A 31 3.69 -6.34 3.95
CA VAL A 31 2.25 -6.07 3.82
C VAL A 31 1.78 -5.36 5.08
N PRO A 32 1.03 -4.26 4.94
CA PRO A 32 0.55 -3.54 6.11
C PRO A 32 -0.47 -4.37 6.89
N VAL A 33 -0.34 -4.33 8.22
CA VAL A 33 -1.31 -4.94 9.15
C VAL A 33 -1.92 -3.82 9.99
N PHE A 34 -3.21 -3.56 9.80
CA PHE A 34 -3.94 -2.51 10.51
C PHE A 34 -4.76 -3.03 11.69
N TRP A 35 -4.68 -4.33 11.97
CA TRP A 35 -5.49 -5.03 12.96
C TRP A 35 -4.61 -5.65 14.05
N ASP A 36 -5.05 -5.54 15.29
CA ASP A 36 -4.40 -6.28 16.38
C ASP A 36 -4.74 -7.77 16.24
N ALA A 37 -3.72 -8.59 16.08
CA ALA A 37 -3.88 -10.04 15.96
C ALA A 37 -4.48 -10.70 17.22
N LYS A 38 -4.45 -10.01 18.37
CA LYS A 38 -5.03 -10.49 19.64
C LYS A 38 -6.46 -10.04 19.86
N GLU A 39 -6.91 -8.99 19.17
CA GLU A 39 -8.30 -8.53 19.24
C GLU A 39 -9.24 -9.64 18.71
N ARG A 40 -10.41 -9.75 19.31
CA ARG A 40 -11.47 -10.66 18.88
C ARG A 40 -12.76 -9.87 18.76
N LEU A 41 -13.15 -9.59 17.52
CA LEU A 41 -14.43 -8.98 17.25
C LEU A 41 -15.52 -10.05 17.20
N PRO A 42 -16.71 -9.79 17.77
CA PRO A 42 -17.81 -10.75 17.71
C PRO A 42 -18.32 -10.88 16.28
N LYS A 43 -18.62 -12.12 15.87
CA LYS A 43 -19.26 -12.34 14.56
C LYS A 43 -20.65 -11.70 14.57
N PRO A 44 -20.98 -10.81 13.60
CA PRO A 44 -22.28 -10.17 13.55
C PRO A 44 -23.37 -11.15 13.12
N ASP A 45 -24.59 -10.95 13.63
CA ASP A 45 -25.77 -11.64 13.10
C ASP A 45 -26.38 -10.80 11.98
N LEU A 46 -26.24 -11.28 10.75
CA LEU A 46 -26.80 -10.66 9.53
C LEU A 46 -27.96 -11.48 8.92
N SER A 47 -28.58 -12.38 9.70
CA SER A 47 -29.68 -13.24 9.25
C SER A 47 -30.85 -12.41 8.68
N MET A 48 -31.17 -11.30 9.31
CA MET A 48 -32.25 -10.39 8.94
C MET A 48 -31.88 -9.43 7.80
N LEU A 49 -30.61 -9.36 7.39
CA LEU A 49 -30.20 -8.52 6.27
C LEU A 49 -30.73 -9.11 4.96
N PRO A 50 -31.62 -8.42 4.24
CA PRO A 50 -32.22 -8.97 3.02
C PRO A 50 -31.21 -9.01 1.86
N ARG A 51 -30.31 -8.04 1.82
CA ARG A 51 -29.26 -7.88 0.80
C ARG A 51 -28.16 -6.96 1.31
N LEU A 52 -26.99 -7.03 0.69
CA LEU A 52 -25.88 -6.08 0.87
C LEU A 52 -25.39 -5.65 -0.52
N ARG A 53 -25.56 -4.38 -0.86
CA ARG A 53 -25.01 -3.79 -2.08
C ARG A 53 -23.93 -2.81 -1.74
N PHE A 54 -22.72 -3.11 -2.21
CA PHE A 54 -21.62 -2.18 -2.21
C PHE A 54 -21.71 -1.24 -3.41
N LEU A 55 -21.70 0.04 -3.16
CA LEU A 55 -21.59 1.09 -4.19
C LEU A 55 -20.12 1.44 -4.39
N THR A 56 -19.69 1.51 -5.64
CA THR A 56 -18.32 1.86 -6.02
C THR A 56 -18.30 2.68 -7.30
N THR A 57 -17.11 3.01 -7.86
CA THR A 57 -16.96 3.68 -9.16
C THR A 57 -16.23 2.79 -10.15
N THR A 58 -15.93 3.29 -11.37
CA THR A 58 -15.16 2.57 -12.39
C THR A 58 -13.89 3.31 -12.83
N ASP A 59 -13.56 4.40 -12.18
CA ASP A 59 -12.54 5.37 -12.60
C ASP A 59 -11.40 5.55 -11.59
N PHE A 60 -11.19 4.59 -10.71
CA PHE A 60 -10.18 4.66 -9.65
C PHE A 60 -9.26 3.42 -9.63
N PRO A 61 -8.47 3.16 -10.69
CA PRO A 61 -7.51 2.05 -10.68
C PRO A 61 -6.38 2.32 -9.68
N PRO A 62 -5.83 1.27 -9.02
CA PRO A 62 -6.18 -0.15 -9.16
C PRO A 62 -7.31 -0.60 -8.23
N PHE A 63 -8.04 0.34 -7.61
CA PHE A 63 -9.06 0.04 -6.59
C PHE A 63 -10.36 -0.44 -7.19
N ASN A 64 -10.90 0.28 -8.17
CA ASN A 64 -12.12 -0.06 -8.89
C ASN A 64 -12.07 0.51 -10.32
N PHE A 65 -12.19 -0.38 -11.28
CA PHE A 65 -12.08 -0.07 -12.70
C PHE A 65 -12.76 -1.15 -13.55
N LEU A 66 -12.94 -0.88 -14.83
CA LEU A 66 -13.36 -1.90 -15.79
C LEU A 66 -12.14 -2.58 -16.38
N ASP A 67 -12.08 -3.91 -16.32
CA ASP A 67 -11.02 -4.69 -16.95
C ASP A 67 -11.13 -4.67 -18.48
N GLY A 68 -10.17 -5.29 -19.17
CA GLY A 68 -10.16 -5.36 -20.64
C GLY A 68 -11.37 -6.05 -21.26
N ALA A 69 -12.18 -6.76 -20.48
CA ALA A 69 -13.43 -7.38 -20.89
C ALA A 69 -14.67 -6.57 -20.46
N GLY A 70 -14.49 -5.36 -19.93
CA GLY A 70 -15.57 -4.50 -19.42
C GLY A 70 -16.19 -4.95 -18.11
N ARG A 71 -15.54 -5.82 -17.34
CA ARG A 71 -16.02 -6.30 -16.06
C ARG A 71 -15.48 -5.44 -14.93
N LEU A 72 -16.32 -5.18 -13.94
CA LEU A 72 -15.90 -4.47 -12.74
C LEU A 72 -14.86 -5.28 -11.95
N SER A 73 -13.69 -4.70 -11.75
CA SER A 73 -12.50 -5.31 -11.17
C SER A 73 -11.77 -4.31 -10.27
N GLY A 74 -10.83 -4.79 -9.46
CA GLY A 74 -9.97 -3.96 -8.62
C GLY A 74 -9.93 -4.42 -7.17
N PHE A 75 -9.02 -3.81 -6.42
CA PHE A 75 -8.79 -4.12 -5.00
C PHE A 75 -10.07 -4.02 -4.16
N HIS A 76 -10.88 -2.96 -4.35
CA HIS A 76 -12.14 -2.78 -3.62
C HIS A 76 -13.18 -3.84 -3.99
N VAL A 77 -13.20 -4.26 -5.25
CA VAL A 77 -14.14 -5.28 -5.74
C VAL A 77 -13.82 -6.65 -5.12
N ASP A 78 -12.53 -7.02 -5.10
CA ASP A 78 -12.10 -8.28 -4.48
C ASP A 78 -12.29 -8.23 -2.96
N LEU A 79 -12.00 -7.08 -2.32
CA LEU A 79 -12.20 -6.89 -0.88
C LEU A 79 -13.69 -6.99 -0.51
N ALA A 80 -14.60 -6.36 -1.27
CA ALA A 80 -16.04 -6.46 -1.03
C ALA A 80 -16.55 -7.91 -1.15
N ARG A 81 -16.08 -8.66 -2.16
CA ARG A 81 -16.42 -10.10 -2.30
C ARG A 81 -15.92 -10.92 -1.11
N ALA A 82 -14.69 -10.67 -0.67
CA ALA A 82 -14.12 -11.36 0.50
C ALA A 82 -14.89 -11.04 1.79
N ILE A 83 -15.28 -9.77 1.99
CA ILE A 83 -16.15 -9.35 3.11
C ILE A 83 -17.45 -10.14 3.10
N CYS A 84 -18.12 -10.26 1.95
CA CYS A 84 -19.35 -11.02 1.81
C CYS A 84 -19.18 -12.50 2.15
N ALA A 85 -18.07 -13.08 1.74
CA ALA A 85 -17.74 -14.48 2.05
C ALA A 85 -17.50 -14.68 3.55
N GLU A 86 -16.73 -13.81 4.21
CA GLU A 86 -16.46 -13.87 5.65
C GLU A 86 -17.71 -13.68 6.50
N LEU A 87 -18.61 -12.82 6.07
CA LEU A 87 -19.90 -12.60 6.72
C LEU A 87 -20.90 -13.75 6.47
N GLY A 88 -20.59 -14.67 5.53
CA GLY A 88 -21.48 -15.79 5.17
C GLY A 88 -22.74 -15.36 4.39
N ILE A 89 -22.68 -14.23 3.67
CA ILE A 89 -23.82 -13.64 2.93
C ILE A 89 -23.53 -13.46 1.44
N ALA A 90 -22.63 -14.23 0.86
CA ALA A 90 -22.21 -14.09 -0.55
C ALA A 90 -23.40 -14.05 -1.53
N GLU A 91 -24.43 -14.89 -1.30
CA GLU A 91 -25.64 -14.92 -2.14
C GLU A 91 -26.52 -13.68 -2.05
N LYS A 92 -26.36 -12.90 -0.98
CA LYS A 92 -27.09 -11.64 -0.77
C LYS A 92 -26.29 -10.40 -1.20
N CYS A 93 -25.02 -10.61 -1.60
CA CYS A 93 -24.09 -9.53 -1.93
C CYS A 93 -24.12 -9.15 -3.40
N GLN A 94 -24.07 -7.84 -3.63
CA GLN A 94 -23.95 -7.25 -4.96
C GLN A 94 -22.94 -6.09 -4.92
N ILE A 95 -22.29 -5.83 -6.03
CA ILE A 95 -21.41 -4.66 -6.20
C ILE A 95 -21.93 -3.88 -7.41
N GLN A 96 -22.27 -2.63 -7.18
CA GLN A 96 -22.84 -1.73 -8.18
C GLN A 96 -21.93 -0.53 -8.37
N ALA A 97 -21.55 -0.27 -9.61
CA ALA A 97 -20.79 0.93 -9.95
C ALA A 97 -21.71 2.07 -10.33
N LEU A 98 -21.41 3.26 -9.81
CA LEU A 98 -22.10 4.52 -10.08
C LEU A 98 -21.06 5.63 -10.28
N PRO A 99 -21.40 6.73 -10.94
CA PRO A 99 -20.59 7.94 -10.92
C PRO A 99 -20.36 8.42 -9.48
N TRP A 100 -19.17 8.95 -9.18
CA TRP A 100 -18.81 9.42 -7.84
C TRP A 100 -19.86 10.36 -7.22
N ALA A 101 -20.36 11.32 -8.02
CA ALA A 101 -21.34 12.29 -7.55
C ALA A 101 -22.71 11.69 -7.14
N GLU A 102 -23.00 10.45 -7.54
CA GLU A 102 -24.26 9.78 -7.26
C GLU A 102 -24.19 8.88 -6.01
N LEU A 103 -22.99 8.53 -5.55
CA LEU A 103 -22.79 7.56 -4.45
C LEU A 103 -23.51 7.97 -3.16
N GLU A 104 -23.34 9.23 -2.74
CA GLU A 104 -23.98 9.76 -1.50
C GLU A 104 -25.51 9.70 -1.61
N GLY A 105 -26.06 10.16 -2.72
CA GLY A 105 -27.49 10.14 -2.97
C GLY A 105 -28.09 8.73 -3.02
N ALA A 106 -27.39 7.80 -3.66
CA ALA A 106 -27.81 6.41 -3.76
C ALA A 106 -27.79 5.70 -2.39
N LEU A 107 -26.73 5.93 -1.57
CA LEU A 107 -26.67 5.40 -0.21
C LEU A 107 -27.84 5.95 0.65
N GLY A 108 -28.10 7.27 0.58
CA GLY A 108 -29.19 7.92 1.33
C GLY A 108 -30.58 7.42 0.95
N LYS A 109 -30.80 7.05 -0.31
CA LYS A 109 -32.06 6.47 -0.80
C LYS A 109 -32.19 4.97 -0.54
N GLY A 110 -31.17 4.31 0.03
CA GLY A 110 -31.16 2.86 0.22
C GLY A 110 -31.01 2.08 -1.10
N GLU A 111 -30.46 2.69 -2.13
CA GLU A 111 -30.11 2.02 -3.38
C GLU A 111 -28.84 1.18 -3.22
N GLY A 112 -28.06 1.39 -2.14
CA GLY A 112 -26.99 0.56 -1.62
C GLY A 112 -26.91 0.64 -0.11
N GLU A 113 -26.24 -0.31 0.51
CA GLU A 113 -26.07 -0.39 1.96
C GLU A 113 -24.71 0.13 2.42
N ALA A 114 -23.70 0.12 1.52
CA ALA A 114 -22.34 0.57 1.82
C ALA A 114 -21.65 1.18 0.60
N ILE A 115 -20.68 2.09 0.83
CA ILE A 115 -19.80 2.63 -0.22
C ILE A 115 -18.36 2.15 0.04
N ILE A 116 -17.76 1.54 -0.99
CA ILE A 116 -16.35 1.15 -1.03
C ILE A 116 -15.70 1.76 -2.28
N ALA A 117 -15.34 3.04 -2.21
CA ALA A 117 -14.86 3.84 -3.32
C ALA A 117 -13.72 4.81 -2.95
N GLY A 118 -13.15 4.66 -1.74
CA GLY A 118 -12.08 5.55 -1.28
C GLY A 118 -12.56 6.82 -0.57
N ILE A 119 -13.76 6.81 0.02
CA ILE A 119 -14.20 7.93 0.85
C ILE A 119 -13.28 8.03 2.07
N ALA A 120 -12.71 9.21 2.28
CA ALA A 120 -11.87 9.49 3.43
C ALA A 120 -12.73 9.70 4.70
N ALA A 121 -12.35 9.06 5.79
CA ALA A 121 -13.00 9.24 7.09
C ALA A 121 -12.47 10.51 7.76
N THR A 122 -13.03 11.67 7.39
CA THR A 122 -12.75 12.99 7.97
C THR A 122 -13.78 13.37 9.01
N PRO A 123 -13.56 14.38 9.86
CA PRO A 123 -14.58 14.90 10.77
C PRO A 123 -15.88 15.29 10.04
N GLU A 124 -15.78 15.88 8.84
CA GLU A 124 -16.92 16.26 8.03
C GLU A 124 -17.68 15.03 7.51
N SER A 125 -16.99 14.06 6.89
CA SER A 125 -17.65 12.86 6.36
C SER A 125 -18.28 12.00 7.45
N ARG A 126 -17.69 11.99 8.68
CA ARG A 126 -18.25 11.30 9.85
C ARG A 126 -19.57 11.90 10.37
N SER A 127 -19.94 13.12 9.97
CA SER A 127 -21.27 13.67 10.24
C SER A 127 -22.35 13.08 9.33
N LYS A 128 -21.97 12.51 8.18
CA LYS A 128 -22.85 11.96 7.15
C LYS A 128 -22.90 10.44 7.14
N TYR A 129 -21.80 9.77 7.55
CA TYR A 129 -21.61 8.33 7.46
C TYR A 129 -21.13 7.72 8.76
N ALA A 130 -21.52 6.49 9.02
CA ALA A 130 -20.73 5.60 9.86
C ALA A 130 -19.64 4.93 9.00
N PHE A 131 -18.50 4.64 9.59
CA PHE A 131 -17.34 4.08 8.89
C PHE A 131 -16.84 2.82 9.58
N SER A 132 -16.41 1.85 8.80
CA SER A 132 -15.51 0.81 9.29
C SER A 132 -14.18 1.43 9.76
N ARG A 133 -13.35 0.65 10.42
CA ARG A 133 -11.93 0.99 10.59
C ARG A 133 -11.25 1.08 9.22
N SER A 134 -10.15 1.81 9.16
CA SER A 134 -9.37 1.90 7.94
C SER A 134 -8.78 0.55 7.56
N TYR A 135 -8.98 0.15 6.30
CA TYR A 135 -8.41 -1.06 5.74
C TYR A 135 -7.13 -0.81 4.93
N LEU A 136 -6.85 0.44 4.56
CA LEU A 136 -5.63 0.83 3.85
C LEU A 136 -5.28 2.29 4.18
N GLN A 137 -4.01 2.53 4.49
CA GLN A 137 -3.47 3.87 4.71
C GLN A 137 -2.42 4.18 3.65
N PHE A 138 -2.15 5.46 3.43
CA PHE A 138 -1.17 5.93 2.45
C PHE A 138 -0.03 6.64 3.18
N PRO A 139 1.07 5.93 3.49
CA PRO A 139 2.20 6.54 4.16
C PRO A 139 2.95 7.48 3.22
N ALA A 140 3.54 8.51 3.79
CA ALA A 140 4.62 9.21 3.11
C ALA A 140 5.91 8.37 3.15
N ARG A 141 6.67 8.40 2.08
CA ARG A 141 7.94 7.69 1.93
C ARG A 141 8.99 8.59 1.29
N PHE A 142 10.25 8.29 1.57
CA PHE A 142 11.35 8.76 0.74
C PHE A 142 11.65 7.75 -0.36
N ILE A 143 12.08 8.24 -1.52
CA ILE A 143 12.74 7.47 -2.56
C ILE A 143 14.08 8.11 -2.90
N MET A 144 15.06 7.30 -3.27
CA MET A 144 16.41 7.73 -3.63
C MET A 144 17.04 6.82 -4.68
N LEU A 145 18.14 7.24 -5.27
CA LEU A 145 18.93 6.39 -6.16
C LEU A 145 19.46 5.17 -5.40
N LYS A 146 19.44 3.99 -6.05
CA LYS A 146 19.99 2.74 -5.48
C LYS A 146 21.48 2.84 -5.15
N THR A 147 22.21 3.71 -5.85
CA THR A 147 23.62 3.97 -5.63
C THR A 147 23.92 4.76 -4.34
N GLN A 148 22.90 5.37 -3.74
CA GLN A 148 23.05 6.10 -2.49
C GLN A 148 22.87 5.14 -1.31
N ALA A 149 23.78 5.23 -0.34
CA ALA A 149 23.82 4.34 0.83
C ALA A 149 23.25 5.02 2.09
N LEU A 150 22.12 5.71 1.96
CA LEU A 150 21.44 6.25 3.13
C LEU A 150 20.66 5.12 3.84
N THR A 151 20.92 4.97 5.13
CA THR A 151 20.28 4.00 6.02
C THR A 151 19.57 4.72 7.15
N GLU A 152 18.66 4.03 7.83
CA GLU A 152 18.04 4.55 9.04
C GLU A 152 19.07 4.96 10.12
N PRO A 153 18.80 5.95 10.96
CA PRO A 153 17.61 6.80 10.93
C PRO A 153 17.69 7.90 9.85
N MET A 154 16.63 8.04 9.04
CA MET A 154 16.60 8.98 7.91
C MET A 154 16.71 10.44 8.35
N PHE A 155 16.17 10.79 9.51
CA PHE A 155 16.22 12.16 10.04
C PHE A 155 17.64 12.74 10.06
N ASP A 156 18.61 12.00 10.61
CA ASP A 156 20.00 12.46 10.68
C ASP A 156 20.70 12.42 9.30
N LYS A 157 20.38 11.42 8.49
CA LYS A 157 21.03 11.18 7.18
C LYS A 157 20.60 12.17 6.11
N LEU A 158 19.40 12.74 6.24
CA LEU A 158 18.86 13.73 5.31
C LEU A 158 19.25 15.18 5.65
N ARG A 159 19.89 15.40 6.80
CA ARG A 159 20.33 16.75 7.22
C ARG A 159 21.15 17.42 6.11
N SER A 160 20.74 18.62 5.72
CA SER A 160 21.32 19.40 4.61
C SER A 160 21.26 18.75 3.22
N LYS A 161 20.50 17.65 3.03
CA LYS A 161 20.26 17.02 1.74
C LYS A 161 19.16 17.75 0.97
N ARG A 162 19.26 17.75 -0.35
CA ARG A 162 18.23 18.29 -1.25
C ARG A 162 17.11 17.27 -1.37
N VAL A 163 15.94 17.60 -0.86
CA VAL A 163 14.78 16.72 -0.88
C VAL A 163 13.69 17.33 -1.75
N GLY A 164 13.38 16.65 -2.85
CA GLY A 164 12.30 17.02 -3.76
C GLY A 164 10.93 16.68 -3.19
N VAL A 165 9.96 17.54 -3.40
CA VAL A 165 8.57 17.33 -3.00
C VAL A 165 7.62 18.05 -3.95
N ILE A 166 6.36 17.63 -4.05
CA ILE A 166 5.36 18.33 -4.86
C ILE A 166 4.89 19.58 -4.09
N ALA A 167 5.02 20.72 -4.74
CA ALA A 167 4.66 22.03 -4.19
C ALA A 167 3.18 22.10 -3.79
N GLY A 168 2.89 22.74 -2.64
CA GLY A 168 1.55 22.92 -2.11
C GLY A 168 0.89 21.66 -1.55
N SER A 169 1.57 20.49 -1.59
CA SER A 169 1.03 19.23 -1.11
C SER A 169 1.02 19.11 0.42
N ALA A 170 0.23 18.18 0.94
CA ALA A 170 0.31 17.79 2.34
C ALA A 170 1.70 17.25 2.71
N HIS A 171 2.34 16.56 1.77
CA HIS A 171 3.69 16.03 1.94
C HIS A 171 4.74 17.14 2.09
N GLU A 172 4.60 18.26 1.37
CA GLU A 172 5.50 19.40 1.56
C GLU A 172 5.37 19.99 2.97
N ARG A 173 4.14 20.16 3.48
CA ARG A 173 3.93 20.63 4.86
C ARG A 173 4.54 19.68 5.87
N MET A 174 4.25 18.37 5.72
CA MET A 174 4.81 17.33 6.58
C MET A 174 6.35 17.31 6.55
N LEU A 175 6.96 17.47 5.36
CA LEU A 175 8.42 17.52 5.21
C LEU A 175 9.02 18.72 5.96
N ARG A 176 8.38 19.89 5.89
CA ARG A 176 8.82 21.10 6.63
C ARG A 176 8.75 20.91 8.14
N ASP A 177 7.67 20.30 8.61
CA ASP A 177 7.40 20.24 10.03
C ASP A 177 8.22 19.15 10.72
N TYR A 178 8.42 18.00 10.06
CA TYR A 178 9.13 16.87 10.66
C TYR A 178 10.60 16.73 10.22
N PHE A 179 11.01 17.32 9.10
CA PHE A 179 12.36 17.20 8.55
C PHE A 179 12.95 18.57 8.22
N GLY A 180 12.81 19.52 9.15
CA GLY A 180 13.17 20.94 8.95
C GLY A 180 14.62 21.21 8.54
N ASP A 181 15.54 20.29 8.78
CA ASP A 181 16.98 20.43 8.46
C ASP A 181 17.33 20.05 7.01
N VAL A 182 16.34 19.67 6.18
CA VAL A 182 16.57 19.36 4.76
C VAL A 182 16.49 20.61 3.89
N GLN A 183 17.15 20.59 2.74
CA GLN A 183 16.97 21.60 1.69
C GLN A 183 15.77 21.18 0.83
N ILE A 184 14.60 21.77 1.07
CA ILE A 184 13.38 21.47 0.33
C ILE A 184 13.44 22.03 -1.07
N VAL A 185 13.24 21.18 -2.08
CA VAL A 185 13.18 21.54 -3.51
C VAL A 185 11.75 21.24 -4.01
N PRO A 186 10.88 22.26 -4.13
CA PRO A 186 9.51 22.07 -4.57
C PRO A 186 9.43 21.91 -6.09
N PHE A 187 8.59 20.99 -6.56
CA PHE A 187 8.30 20.74 -7.98
C PHE A 187 6.81 20.90 -8.26
N ALA A 188 6.49 21.45 -9.44
CA ALA A 188 5.10 21.60 -9.85
C ALA A 188 4.48 20.27 -10.29
N LYS A 189 5.28 19.36 -10.86
CA LYS A 189 4.82 18.09 -11.43
C LYS A 189 5.67 16.89 -10.98
N PRO A 190 5.06 15.71 -10.83
CA PRO A 190 5.79 14.49 -10.49
C PRO A 190 6.88 14.11 -11.49
N GLU A 191 6.65 14.32 -12.78
CA GLU A 191 7.60 13.97 -13.84
C GLU A 191 8.92 14.77 -13.73
N GLU A 192 8.83 16.04 -13.35
CA GLU A 192 9.99 16.90 -13.10
C GLU A 192 10.78 16.39 -11.89
N LEU A 193 10.09 16.10 -10.78
CA LEU A 193 10.68 15.57 -9.57
C LEU A 193 11.42 14.25 -9.85
N TYR A 194 10.79 13.33 -10.58
CA TYR A 194 11.41 12.05 -10.94
C TYR A 194 12.61 12.22 -11.86
N GLY A 195 12.55 13.14 -12.81
CA GLY A 195 13.67 13.47 -13.70
C GLY A 195 14.89 14.00 -12.94
N GLU A 196 14.67 14.93 -12.01
CA GLU A 196 15.74 15.51 -11.19
C GLU A 196 16.33 14.50 -10.19
N LEU A 197 15.51 13.58 -9.66
CA LEU A 197 15.98 12.46 -8.84
C LEU A 197 16.89 11.52 -9.65
N LYS A 198 16.44 11.09 -10.83
CA LYS A 198 17.22 10.21 -11.72
C LYS A 198 18.54 10.85 -12.15
N ALA A 199 18.55 12.15 -12.38
CA ALA A 199 19.75 12.92 -12.72
C ALA A 199 20.69 13.16 -11.53
N GLY A 200 20.31 12.78 -10.29
CA GLY A 200 21.09 13.05 -9.09
C GLY A 200 21.18 14.51 -8.67
N LYS A 201 20.30 15.38 -9.21
CA LYS A 201 20.25 16.79 -8.86
C LYS A 201 19.53 17.05 -7.52
N ILE A 202 18.74 16.09 -7.07
CA ILE A 202 18.22 15.99 -5.69
C ILE A 202 18.68 14.66 -5.08
N ASP A 203 18.84 14.63 -3.76
CA ASP A 203 19.39 13.50 -3.05
C ASP A 203 18.30 12.48 -2.68
N ALA A 204 17.06 12.95 -2.48
CA ALA A 204 15.88 12.14 -2.26
C ALA A 204 14.63 12.87 -2.77
N ALA A 205 13.53 12.12 -2.92
CA ALA A 205 12.21 12.70 -3.07
C ALA A 205 11.30 12.19 -1.94
N PHE A 206 10.39 13.06 -1.46
CA PHE A 206 9.43 12.75 -0.41
C PHE A 206 8.01 12.92 -0.92
N GLY A 207 7.13 11.94 -0.65
CA GLY A 207 5.77 11.99 -1.14
C GLY A 207 4.95 10.74 -0.85
N ASP A 208 3.83 10.61 -1.55
CA ASP A 208 2.90 9.48 -1.43
C ASP A 208 3.58 8.16 -1.80
N GLY A 209 3.63 7.25 -0.83
CA GLY A 209 4.29 5.95 -0.97
C GLY A 209 3.66 5.08 -2.07
N MET A 210 2.34 5.08 -2.20
CA MET A 210 1.64 4.32 -3.24
C MET A 210 1.99 4.84 -4.64
N ARG A 211 1.97 6.16 -4.84
CA ARG A 211 2.38 6.78 -6.11
C ARG A 211 3.82 6.43 -6.46
N PHE A 212 4.71 6.50 -5.48
CA PHE A 212 6.10 6.07 -5.65
C PHE A 212 6.24 4.59 -5.98
N ALA A 213 5.42 3.71 -5.35
CA ALA A 213 5.44 2.29 -5.66
C ALA A 213 5.11 2.00 -7.13
N PHE A 214 4.09 2.67 -7.68
CA PHE A 214 3.74 2.54 -9.10
C PHE A 214 4.85 3.06 -10.02
N TRP A 215 5.44 4.20 -9.69
CA TRP A 215 6.57 4.72 -10.47
C TRP A 215 7.79 3.80 -10.40
N LEU A 216 8.17 3.32 -9.20
CA LEU A 216 9.30 2.40 -9.02
C LEU A 216 9.11 1.07 -9.74
N GLY A 217 7.88 0.57 -9.82
CA GLY A 217 7.51 -0.66 -10.55
C GLY A 217 7.34 -0.45 -12.05
N GLY A 218 7.25 0.80 -12.52
CA GLY A 218 7.06 1.15 -13.92
C GLY A 218 8.35 1.24 -14.74
N SER A 219 8.20 1.30 -16.07
CA SER A 219 9.31 1.45 -17.02
C SER A 219 10.08 2.75 -16.84
N ASP A 220 9.40 3.83 -16.42
CA ASP A 220 9.98 5.18 -16.34
C ASP A 220 11.05 5.31 -15.26
N ALA A 221 10.93 4.55 -14.17
CA ALA A 221 11.99 4.48 -13.16
C ALA A 221 13.24 3.75 -13.69
N ALA A 222 13.09 2.85 -14.67
CA ALA A 222 14.18 2.04 -15.23
C ALA A 222 15.05 1.36 -14.15
N GLY A 223 14.45 1.01 -13.02
CA GLY A 223 15.14 0.38 -11.89
C GLY A 223 16.18 1.26 -11.18
N CYS A 224 16.17 2.58 -11.38
CA CYS A 224 17.17 3.52 -10.81
C CYS A 224 17.14 3.59 -9.30
N CYS A 225 15.96 3.46 -8.74
CA CYS A 225 15.63 4.00 -7.45
C CYS A 225 15.00 2.96 -6.53
N ARG A 226 14.88 3.31 -5.24
CA ARG A 226 14.29 2.46 -4.21
C ARG A 226 13.65 3.31 -3.12
N PHE A 227 12.77 2.72 -2.34
CA PHE A 227 12.34 3.32 -1.09
C PHE A 227 13.50 3.45 -0.08
N ALA A 228 13.40 4.51 0.74
CA ALA A 228 14.29 4.76 1.86
C ALA A 228 13.49 5.32 3.02
N GLY A 229 13.68 4.75 4.20
CA GLY A 229 12.96 5.14 5.40
C GLY A 229 11.42 5.06 5.33
N GLY A 230 10.79 5.17 6.47
CA GLY A 230 9.36 5.03 6.64
C GLY A 230 8.88 3.58 6.70
N PRO A 231 7.57 3.33 6.68
CA PRO A 231 6.48 4.27 6.31
C PRO A 231 6.22 5.34 7.38
N TYR A 232 5.95 6.59 6.94
CA TYR A 232 5.58 7.68 7.84
C TYR A 232 4.07 7.91 7.76
N LEU A 233 3.37 7.58 8.85
CA LEU A 233 1.95 7.82 9.00
C LEU A 233 1.74 9.08 9.83
N ALA A 234 1.03 10.04 9.27
CA ALA A 234 0.73 11.32 9.92
C ALA A 234 -0.71 11.71 9.58
N PRO A 235 -1.70 11.22 10.34
CA PRO A 235 -3.12 11.42 10.04
C PRO A 235 -3.53 12.89 9.90
N GLU A 236 -2.86 13.79 10.60
CA GLU A 236 -3.08 15.25 10.53
C GLU A 236 -2.71 15.87 9.19
N TYR A 237 -1.85 15.21 8.39
CA TYR A 237 -1.48 15.62 7.03
C TYR A 237 -2.11 14.74 5.97
N LEU A 238 -2.12 13.42 6.18
CA LEU A 238 -2.40 12.40 5.17
C LEU A 238 -3.79 11.76 5.34
N GLY A 239 -4.50 12.11 6.41
CA GLY A 239 -5.78 11.48 6.75
C GLY A 239 -5.62 10.08 7.36
N SER A 240 -6.77 9.51 7.75
CA SER A 240 -6.82 8.22 8.44
C SER A 240 -6.87 7.01 7.49
N GLY A 241 -6.70 7.22 6.19
CA GLY A 241 -6.78 6.16 5.20
C GLY A 241 -8.20 5.90 4.67
N MET A 242 -8.35 4.80 3.93
CA MET A 242 -9.62 4.38 3.33
C MET A 242 -10.43 3.51 4.30
N ALA A 243 -11.73 3.75 4.33
CA ALA A 243 -12.70 3.00 5.12
C ALA A 243 -13.98 2.73 4.29
N ILE A 244 -14.78 1.78 4.72
CA ILE A 244 -16.08 1.51 4.12
C ILE A 244 -17.11 2.40 4.82
N ALA A 245 -17.86 3.17 4.04
CA ALA A 245 -18.91 4.04 4.58
C ALA A 245 -20.27 3.34 4.53
N THR A 246 -21.06 3.47 5.60
CA THR A 246 -22.46 3.08 5.68
C THR A 246 -23.32 4.32 6.01
N ARG A 247 -24.63 4.20 6.02
CA ARG A 247 -25.46 5.29 6.54
C ARG A 247 -25.10 5.56 8.00
N ALA A 248 -25.21 6.82 8.43
CA ALA A 248 -24.91 7.24 9.79
C ALA A 248 -25.76 6.52 10.86
N ASP A 249 -26.98 6.11 10.49
CA ASP A 249 -27.92 5.38 11.35
C ASP A 249 -27.70 3.85 11.35
N ASP A 250 -26.67 3.36 10.62
CA ASP A 250 -26.33 1.94 10.56
C ASP A 250 -24.87 1.65 10.96
N PRO A 251 -24.46 2.00 12.20
CA PRO A 251 -23.12 1.68 12.70
C PRO A 251 -22.91 0.17 12.92
N ALA A 252 -23.99 -0.61 13.02
CA ALA A 252 -23.91 -2.05 13.19
C ALA A 252 -23.34 -2.73 11.93
N LEU A 253 -23.72 -2.24 10.74
CA LEU A 253 -23.16 -2.74 9.49
C LEU A 253 -21.67 -2.35 9.34
N ALA A 254 -21.29 -1.14 9.77
CA ALA A 254 -19.89 -0.74 9.80
C ALA A 254 -19.05 -1.63 10.72
N ALA A 255 -19.58 -1.98 11.91
CA ALA A 255 -18.94 -2.94 12.83
C ALA A 255 -18.87 -4.36 12.26
N ALA A 256 -19.85 -4.77 11.46
CA ALA A 256 -19.81 -6.05 10.76
C ALA A 256 -18.66 -6.09 9.72
N PHE A 257 -18.41 -4.97 9.05
CA PHE A 257 -17.24 -4.87 8.17
C PHE A 257 -15.93 -4.93 8.94
N ASP A 258 -15.85 -4.36 10.14
CA ASP A 258 -14.66 -4.48 10.98
C ASP A 258 -14.34 -5.94 11.29
N TYR A 259 -15.34 -6.74 11.68
CA TYR A 259 -15.17 -8.17 11.88
C TYR A 259 -14.63 -8.85 10.61
N ALA A 260 -15.26 -8.62 9.45
CA ALA A 260 -14.85 -9.26 8.20
C ALA A 260 -13.44 -8.84 7.77
N LEU A 261 -13.09 -7.56 7.88
CA LEU A 261 -11.77 -7.05 7.55
C LEU A 261 -10.68 -7.65 8.45
N GLN A 262 -10.97 -7.84 9.74
CA GLN A 262 -10.05 -8.52 10.66
C GLN A 262 -9.84 -9.97 10.24
N GLU A 263 -10.89 -10.71 9.96
CA GLU A 263 -10.80 -12.12 9.51
C GLU A 263 -10.00 -12.24 8.20
N ILE A 264 -10.26 -11.37 7.23
CA ILE A 264 -9.55 -11.27 5.94
C ILE A 264 -8.05 -11.01 6.18
N SER A 265 -7.72 -10.12 7.13
CA SER A 265 -6.33 -9.81 7.48
C SER A 265 -5.64 -11.00 8.16
N VAL A 266 -6.29 -11.62 9.16
CA VAL A 266 -5.74 -12.77 9.90
C VAL A 266 -5.52 -13.98 9.01
N LYS A 267 -6.40 -14.22 8.04
CA LYS A 267 -6.30 -15.32 7.08
C LYS A 267 -5.29 -15.09 5.97
N GLY A 268 -4.70 -13.89 5.87
CA GLY A 268 -3.75 -13.52 4.83
C GLY A 268 -4.36 -13.11 3.50
N THR A 269 -5.69 -13.16 3.35
CA THR A 269 -6.38 -12.79 2.10
C THR A 269 -6.15 -11.32 1.74
N PHE A 270 -6.06 -10.43 2.74
CA PHE A 270 -5.68 -9.03 2.52
C PHE A 270 -4.29 -8.91 1.90
N ALA A 271 -3.33 -9.68 2.40
CA ALA A 271 -1.97 -9.69 1.87
C ALA A 271 -1.92 -10.15 0.40
N GLU A 272 -2.71 -11.16 0.03
CA GLU A 272 -2.81 -11.62 -1.36
C GLU A 272 -3.36 -10.52 -2.27
N PHE A 273 -4.42 -9.82 -1.85
CA PHE A 273 -4.96 -8.70 -2.64
C PHE A 273 -3.97 -7.55 -2.73
N TYR A 274 -3.33 -7.18 -1.63
CA TYR A 274 -2.33 -6.12 -1.61
C TYR A 274 -1.20 -6.42 -2.60
N LEU A 275 -0.61 -7.60 -2.57
CA LEU A 275 0.47 -8.00 -3.47
C LEU A 275 0.02 -8.15 -4.94
N ARG A 276 -1.25 -8.46 -5.18
CA ARG A 276 -1.82 -8.54 -6.53
C ARG A 276 -1.95 -7.17 -7.20
N TYR A 277 -2.37 -6.16 -6.45
CA TYR A 277 -2.69 -4.84 -6.99
C TYR A 277 -1.58 -3.81 -6.86
N PHE A 278 -0.60 -4.02 -5.99
CA PHE A 278 0.50 -3.09 -5.78
C PHE A 278 1.84 -3.75 -6.15
N PRO A 279 2.51 -3.29 -7.23
CA PRO A 279 3.70 -3.95 -7.78
C PRO A 279 4.91 -3.87 -6.86
N VAL A 280 4.96 -2.88 -5.99
CA VAL A 280 5.99 -2.68 -4.96
C VAL A 280 5.28 -2.30 -3.67
N SER A 281 5.64 -2.96 -2.56
CA SER A 281 5.10 -2.55 -1.27
C SER A 281 5.52 -1.12 -0.94
N PHE A 282 4.55 -0.30 -0.52
CA PHE A 282 4.79 1.07 -0.08
C PHE A 282 4.77 1.24 1.45
N PHE A 283 4.70 0.13 2.18
CA PHE A 283 4.86 0.02 3.63
C PHE A 283 6.22 -0.50 4.05
#